data_1be1540a1afa54129aef31bdb02a666f
#
_entry.id   1be1540a1afa54129aef31bdb02a666f
#
_cell.length_a   1.000
_cell.length_b   1.000
_cell.length_c   1.000
_cell.angle_alpha   90.00
_cell.angle_beta   90.00
_cell.angle_gamma   90.00
#
_symmetry.space_group_name_H-M   'P 1'
#
loop_
_entity.id
_entity.type
_entity.pdbx_description
1 polymer ?
#
loop_
_entity_poly.entity_id
_entity_poly.type
_entity_poly.pdbx_seq_one_letter_code
_entity_poly.pdbx_strand_id
1 'polypeptide(L)'
;MPSPNKQVLVIGAGFAGLSAASFLAQKGWQVTVIEQHDMPGGRARKFETNGFVFDMGPSWYWMPDVFEKYFAKFGKKVSDYYQLKRLDPSYRVYFEGTHWDMPANYTELQNLLESVEPGAAKALDAFMEEAKYKYEVGVGKLVHKPGQSLFEFIEWDVIKGVFKLDIFKNMKKHVAHFFKHPYIQSIMEFPVLFLGALPEHTPALYSLMNYADIKGGTWYPEKGMYSIVDGMYKVAIEQGVQFKFGEQVRNINVVNGVAKSVSTLKKLTNEQKEYQFDVIVGAGDYHHIETKLLDARYQSYTSKYWDKRLMAPSSILYYVGLNKKLTGVQHHNLFFDTDFGIHGKEIYANPAWPKDPLFYASFPSVTDPTVAPAGQENMFLLIPI
;
A
#
# COMPACT_ATOMS: atom_id res chain seq x y z
N MET A 1 -8.26 3.30 -33.38
CA MET A 1 -7.58 2.19 -32.66
C MET A 1 -6.09 2.48 -32.69
N PRO A 2 -5.32 2.33 -31.61
CA PRO A 2 -3.87 2.44 -31.70
C PRO A 2 -3.37 1.36 -32.64
N SER A 3 -2.31 1.68 -33.46
CA SER A 3 -1.72 0.71 -34.38
C SER A 3 -1.28 -0.54 -33.59
N PRO A 4 -1.68 -1.76 -34.00
CA PRO A 4 -1.17 -2.97 -33.40
C PRO A 4 0.34 -3.03 -33.61
N ASN A 5 1.11 -3.54 -32.61
CA ASN A 5 2.56 -3.77 -32.62
C ASN A 5 3.47 -2.62 -32.14
N LYS A 6 3.02 -1.70 -31.29
CA LYS A 6 3.99 -0.82 -30.61
C LYS A 6 4.86 -1.60 -29.63
N GLN A 7 6.15 -1.31 -29.65
CA GLN A 7 7.09 -1.79 -28.65
C GLN A 7 7.05 -0.87 -27.44
N VAL A 8 6.69 -1.43 -26.28
CA VAL A 8 6.60 -0.71 -25.02
C VAL A 8 7.64 -1.22 -24.05
N LEU A 9 8.36 -0.31 -23.46
CA LEU A 9 9.29 -0.61 -22.38
C LEU A 9 8.73 -0.07 -21.07
N VAL A 10 8.66 -0.91 -20.03
CA VAL A 10 8.24 -0.53 -18.68
C VAL A 10 9.43 -0.62 -17.74
N ILE A 11 9.71 0.45 -17.02
CA ILE A 11 10.78 0.51 -16.01
C ILE A 11 10.21 0.15 -14.64
N GLY A 12 10.60 -1.02 -14.13
CA GLY A 12 10.20 -1.52 -12.81
C GLY A 12 9.05 -2.50 -12.84
N ALA A 13 9.18 -3.61 -12.09
CA ALA A 13 8.20 -4.68 -11.94
C ALA A 13 7.46 -4.63 -10.58
N GLY A 14 7.22 -3.44 -10.02
CA GLY A 14 6.31 -3.23 -8.90
C GLY A 14 4.84 -3.31 -9.32
N PHE A 15 3.88 -3.11 -8.39
CA PHE A 15 2.44 -3.15 -8.71
C PHE A 15 2.05 -2.28 -9.91
N ALA A 16 2.55 -1.04 -9.97
CA ALA A 16 2.26 -0.13 -11.07
C ALA A 16 2.78 -0.66 -12.41
N GLY A 17 4.02 -1.19 -12.42
CA GLY A 17 4.63 -1.74 -13.63
C GLY A 17 3.95 -3.02 -14.11
N LEU A 18 3.66 -3.95 -13.20
CA LEU A 18 2.91 -5.17 -13.50
C LEU A 18 1.54 -4.86 -14.08
N SER A 19 0.80 -3.93 -13.46
CA SER A 19 -0.51 -3.50 -13.92
C SER A 19 -0.44 -2.85 -15.30
N ALA A 20 0.42 -1.83 -15.48
CA ALA A 20 0.57 -1.14 -16.75
C ALA A 20 0.98 -2.11 -17.87
N ALA A 21 1.95 -2.99 -17.62
CA ALA A 21 2.40 -3.97 -18.59
C ALA A 21 1.28 -4.93 -19.01
N SER A 22 0.51 -5.46 -18.05
CA SER A 22 -0.60 -6.38 -18.34
C SER A 22 -1.68 -5.72 -19.21
N PHE A 23 -2.11 -4.49 -18.87
CA PHE A 23 -3.12 -3.78 -19.67
C PHE A 23 -2.63 -3.38 -21.07
N LEU A 24 -1.37 -3.01 -21.20
CA LEU A 24 -0.80 -2.66 -22.51
C LEU A 24 -0.65 -3.89 -23.41
N ALA A 25 -0.20 -5.02 -22.84
CA ALA A 25 -0.11 -6.29 -23.55
C ALA A 25 -1.51 -6.81 -23.97
N GLN A 26 -2.52 -6.70 -23.09
CA GLN A 26 -3.91 -7.04 -23.42
C GLN A 26 -4.45 -6.25 -24.63
N LYS A 27 -3.93 -5.03 -24.87
CA LYS A 27 -4.25 -4.23 -26.06
C LYS A 27 -3.48 -4.63 -27.33
N GLY A 28 -2.68 -5.68 -27.27
CA GLY A 28 -1.90 -6.18 -28.40
C GLY A 28 -0.55 -5.50 -28.60
N TRP A 29 -0.01 -4.78 -27.61
CA TRP A 29 1.31 -4.19 -27.68
C TRP A 29 2.39 -5.16 -27.22
N GLN A 30 3.59 -5.07 -27.78
CA GLN A 30 4.74 -5.86 -27.35
C GLN A 30 5.40 -5.19 -26.15
N VAL A 31 5.24 -5.76 -24.97
CA VAL A 31 5.67 -5.14 -23.71
C VAL A 31 6.87 -5.87 -23.14
N THR A 32 7.93 -5.12 -22.84
CA THR A 32 9.10 -5.59 -22.11
C THR A 32 9.22 -4.80 -20.81
N VAL A 33 9.31 -5.49 -19.67
CA VAL A 33 9.56 -4.92 -18.34
C VAL A 33 11.01 -5.14 -17.97
N ILE A 34 11.71 -4.08 -17.56
CA ILE A 34 13.08 -4.16 -17.02
C ILE A 34 13.04 -3.91 -15.53
N GLU A 35 13.56 -4.86 -14.76
CA GLU A 35 13.59 -4.83 -13.30
C GLU A 35 15.01 -5.04 -12.77
N GLN A 36 15.44 -4.17 -11.85
CA GLN A 36 16.78 -4.20 -11.28
C GLN A 36 17.05 -5.36 -10.32
N HIS A 37 15.98 -5.94 -9.76
CA HIS A 37 16.05 -7.10 -8.87
C HIS A 37 15.88 -8.40 -9.66
N ASP A 38 16.14 -9.51 -9.03
CA ASP A 38 16.01 -10.86 -9.57
C ASP A 38 14.56 -11.38 -9.57
N MET A 39 13.64 -10.61 -8.98
CA MET A 39 12.22 -10.93 -8.86
C MET A 39 11.34 -9.68 -9.03
N PRO A 40 10.06 -9.84 -9.41
CA PRO A 40 9.09 -8.74 -9.40
C PRO A 40 8.70 -8.34 -7.97
N GLY A 41 7.95 -7.23 -7.85
CA GLY A 41 7.32 -6.80 -6.61
C GLY A 41 7.78 -5.43 -6.11
N GLY A 42 8.97 -4.96 -6.53
CA GLY A 42 9.47 -3.66 -6.08
C GLY A 42 9.57 -3.59 -4.55
N ARG A 43 8.75 -2.74 -3.90
CA ARG A 43 8.67 -2.64 -2.44
C ARG A 43 7.84 -3.74 -1.76
N ALA A 44 7.12 -4.55 -2.53
CA ALA A 44 6.34 -5.70 -2.04
C ALA A 44 7.03 -7.04 -2.37
N ARG A 45 8.36 -7.07 -2.37
CA ARG A 45 9.16 -8.29 -2.51
C ARG A 45 9.13 -9.11 -1.24
N LYS A 46 9.64 -10.33 -1.33
CA LYS A 46 9.92 -11.19 -0.19
C LYS A 46 11.39 -11.61 -0.16
N PHE A 47 11.83 -12.14 0.95
CA PHE A 47 13.06 -12.93 1.02
C PHE A 47 12.86 -14.15 1.91
N GLU A 48 13.72 -15.14 1.72
CA GLU A 48 13.68 -16.39 2.47
C GLU A 48 15.06 -16.62 3.11
N THR A 49 15.06 -17.00 4.36
CA THR A 49 16.30 -17.34 5.08
C THR A 49 16.00 -18.32 6.20
N ASN A 50 16.86 -19.36 6.36
CA ASN A 50 16.75 -20.37 7.42
C ASN A 50 15.35 -21.00 7.56
N GLY A 51 14.62 -21.16 6.43
CA GLY A 51 13.27 -21.71 6.41
C GLY A 51 12.14 -20.70 6.77
N PHE A 52 12.48 -19.46 7.06
CA PHE A 52 11.51 -18.39 7.23
C PHE A 52 11.25 -17.64 5.92
N VAL A 53 10.00 -17.23 5.71
CA VAL A 53 9.59 -16.37 4.61
C VAL A 53 9.16 -15.02 5.18
N PHE A 54 9.72 -13.93 4.65
CA PHE A 54 9.42 -12.58 5.08
C PHE A 54 8.97 -11.72 3.90
N ASP A 55 7.79 -11.10 4.02
CA ASP A 55 7.36 -10.03 3.12
C ASP A 55 8.09 -8.73 3.46
N MET A 56 8.61 -8.02 2.44
CA MET A 56 9.52 -6.88 2.64
C MET A 56 8.81 -5.52 2.63
N GLY A 57 7.55 -5.45 2.91
CA GLY A 57 6.84 -4.16 2.86
C GLY A 57 5.43 -4.26 3.37
N PRO A 58 4.42 -4.40 2.47
CA PRO A 58 3.04 -4.48 2.89
C PRO A 58 2.80 -5.72 3.74
N SER A 59 2.04 -5.56 4.83
CA SER A 59 1.64 -6.64 5.73
C SER A 59 0.12 -6.69 5.92
N TRP A 60 -0.61 -5.64 5.51
CA TRP A 60 -2.06 -5.53 5.62
C TRP A 60 -2.72 -5.70 4.26
N TYR A 61 -3.69 -6.62 4.16
CA TYR A 61 -4.49 -6.80 2.97
C TYR A 61 -5.90 -6.26 3.22
N TRP A 62 -6.10 -5.03 2.81
CA TRP A 62 -7.40 -4.36 2.76
C TRP A 62 -7.87 -4.18 1.32
N MET A 63 -9.13 -3.81 1.14
CA MET A 63 -9.73 -3.51 -0.17
C MET A 63 -9.62 -4.69 -1.16
N PRO A 64 -10.07 -5.90 -0.79
CA PRO A 64 -10.00 -7.06 -1.69
C PRO A 64 -10.71 -6.82 -3.03
N ASP A 65 -11.77 -5.99 -3.05
CA ASP A 65 -12.49 -5.61 -4.26
C ASP A 65 -11.62 -4.88 -5.30
N VAL A 66 -10.57 -4.18 -4.89
CA VAL A 66 -9.63 -3.51 -5.81
C VAL A 66 -8.82 -4.55 -6.59
N PHE A 67 -8.34 -5.58 -5.91
CA PHE A 67 -7.63 -6.70 -6.55
C PHE A 67 -8.57 -7.55 -7.40
N GLU A 68 -9.77 -7.85 -6.93
CA GLU A 68 -10.79 -8.54 -7.73
C GLU A 68 -11.10 -7.80 -9.03
N LYS A 69 -11.25 -6.48 -8.97
CA LYS A 69 -11.43 -5.64 -10.17
C LYS A 69 -10.26 -5.74 -11.14
N TYR A 70 -9.01 -5.79 -10.64
CA TYR A 70 -7.84 -5.97 -11.48
C TYR A 70 -7.89 -7.31 -12.23
N PHE A 71 -8.02 -8.42 -11.51
CA PHE A 71 -8.04 -9.76 -12.11
C PHE A 71 -9.24 -9.95 -13.07
N ALA A 72 -10.40 -9.42 -12.71
CA ALA A 72 -11.60 -9.47 -13.55
C ALA A 72 -11.42 -8.81 -14.93
N LYS A 73 -10.54 -7.78 -15.05
CA LYS A 73 -10.22 -7.16 -16.35
C LYS A 73 -9.55 -8.14 -17.32
N PHE A 74 -8.97 -9.20 -16.81
CA PHE A 74 -8.33 -10.28 -17.58
C PHE A 74 -9.18 -11.57 -17.63
N GLY A 75 -10.45 -11.49 -17.18
CA GLY A 75 -11.35 -12.66 -17.10
C GLY A 75 -10.97 -13.67 -16.02
N LYS A 76 -10.24 -13.21 -14.99
CA LYS A 76 -9.71 -14.03 -13.89
C LYS A 76 -10.32 -13.61 -12.56
N LYS A 77 -10.13 -14.46 -11.54
CA LYS A 77 -10.48 -14.19 -10.14
C LYS A 77 -9.20 -14.19 -9.28
N VAL A 78 -9.22 -13.52 -8.16
CA VAL A 78 -8.14 -13.59 -7.17
C VAL A 78 -7.85 -15.04 -6.78
N SER A 79 -8.90 -15.85 -6.56
CA SER A 79 -8.80 -17.26 -6.18
C SER A 79 -8.13 -18.16 -7.22
N ASP A 80 -7.96 -17.73 -8.47
CA ASP A 80 -7.20 -18.47 -9.48
C ASP A 80 -5.69 -18.43 -9.22
N TYR A 81 -5.23 -17.48 -8.39
CA TYR A 81 -3.81 -17.23 -8.13
C TYR A 81 -3.42 -17.40 -6.66
N TYR A 82 -4.25 -16.97 -5.71
CA TYR A 82 -4.01 -17.13 -4.27
C TYR A 82 -5.33 -17.16 -3.49
N GLN A 83 -5.26 -17.74 -2.28
CA GLN A 83 -6.40 -17.80 -1.37
C GLN A 83 -6.30 -16.73 -0.31
N LEU A 84 -7.45 -16.13 0.05
CA LEU A 84 -7.55 -15.16 1.12
C LEU A 84 -8.14 -15.77 2.37
N LYS A 85 -7.47 -15.58 3.50
CA LYS A 85 -7.98 -15.96 4.83
C LYS A 85 -8.41 -14.68 5.57
N ARG A 86 -9.68 -14.64 5.99
CA ARG A 86 -10.18 -13.58 6.86
C ARG A 86 -9.53 -13.71 8.23
N LEU A 87 -8.96 -12.64 8.75
CA LEU A 87 -8.41 -12.62 10.10
C LEU A 87 -9.52 -12.35 11.12
N ASP A 88 -9.55 -13.16 12.18
CA ASP A 88 -10.42 -12.98 13.33
C ASP A 88 -9.70 -13.45 14.61
N PRO A 89 -9.38 -12.55 15.55
CA PRO A 89 -9.59 -11.10 15.45
C PRO A 89 -8.79 -10.50 14.26
N SER A 90 -9.30 -9.39 13.71
CA SER A 90 -8.65 -8.65 12.63
C SER A 90 -7.23 -8.22 13.02
N TYR A 91 -7.10 -7.73 14.26
CA TYR A 91 -5.84 -7.34 14.90
C TYR A 91 -6.03 -7.14 16.40
N ARG A 92 -4.92 -7.06 17.12
CA ARG A 92 -4.89 -6.67 18.54
C ARG A 92 -4.28 -5.29 18.70
N VAL A 93 -4.86 -4.47 19.57
CA VAL A 93 -4.31 -3.18 19.97
C VAL A 93 -3.95 -3.23 21.45
N TYR A 94 -2.70 -2.97 21.77
CA TYR A 94 -2.22 -2.83 23.14
C TYR A 94 -2.27 -1.36 23.55
N PHE A 95 -2.87 -1.10 24.68
CA PHE A 95 -2.86 0.17 25.38
C PHE A 95 -2.17 0.01 26.72
N GLU A 96 -1.96 1.10 27.46
CA GLU A 96 -1.40 1.03 28.80
C GLU A 96 -2.25 0.14 29.70
N GLY A 97 -1.64 -0.96 30.17
CA GLY A 97 -2.28 -1.91 31.11
C GLY A 97 -3.40 -2.79 30.56
N THR A 98 -3.73 -2.71 29.26
CA THR A 98 -4.81 -3.50 28.66
C THR A 98 -4.56 -3.76 27.17
N HIS A 99 -5.38 -4.63 26.57
CA HIS A 99 -5.41 -4.81 25.13
C HIS A 99 -6.83 -5.12 24.65
N TRP A 100 -7.10 -4.80 23.39
CA TRP A 100 -8.36 -5.11 22.73
C TRP A 100 -8.11 -5.95 21.48
N ASP A 101 -8.83 -7.07 21.37
CA ASP A 101 -8.94 -7.85 20.15
C ASP A 101 -10.07 -7.27 19.29
N MET A 102 -9.74 -6.85 18.08
CA MET A 102 -10.71 -6.25 17.17
C MET A 102 -11.47 -7.34 16.42
N PRO A 103 -12.76 -7.62 16.75
CA PRO A 103 -13.50 -8.69 16.13
C PRO A 103 -13.72 -8.46 14.64
N ALA A 104 -13.67 -9.53 13.86
CA ALA A 104 -14.05 -9.47 12.45
C ALA A 104 -15.56 -9.30 12.26
N ASN A 105 -16.35 -9.75 13.23
CA ASN A 105 -17.81 -9.62 13.26
C ASN A 105 -18.20 -8.19 13.67
N TYR A 106 -19.00 -7.54 12.84
CA TYR A 106 -19.40 -6.15 13.07
C TYR A 106 -20.24 -5.95 14.33
N THR A 107 -21.16 -6.88 14.64
CA THR A 107 -21.99 -6.80 15.84
C THR A 107 -21.16 -6.98 17.12
N GLU A 108 -20.17 -7.87 17.10
CA GLU A 108 -19.23 -8.03 18.21
C GLU A 108 -18.37 -6.78 18.41
N LEU A 109 -17.94 -6.14 17.33
CA LEU A 109 -17.25 -4.84 17.41
C LEU A 109 -18.16 -3.76 18.01
N GLN A 110 -19.42 -3.68 17.58
CA GLN A 110 -20.40 -2.75 18.19
C GLN A 110 -20.54 -3.00 19.70
N ASN A 111 -20.65 -4.26 20.11
CA ASN A 111 -20.77 -4.65 21.53
C ASN A 111 -19.50 -4.27 22.32
N LEU A 112 -18.32 -4.48 21.74
CA LEU A 112 -17.05 -4.09 22.35
C LEU A 112 -17.01 -2.57 22.60
N LEU A 113 -17.33 -1.76 21.59
CA LEU A 113 -17.29 -0.31 21.71
C LEU A 113 -18.38 0.21 22.67
N GLU A 114 -19.59 -0.35 22.62
CA GLU A 114 -20.70 0.01 23.51
C GLU A 114 -20.39 -0.30 24.99
N SER A 115 -19.64 -1.38 25.26
CA SER A 115 -19.23 -1.75 26.61
C SER A 115 -18.29 -0.74 27.26
N VAL A 116 -17.61 0.07 26.46
CA VAL A 116 -16.61 1.04 26.89
C VAL A 116 -17.15 2.47 26.85
N GLU A 117 -17.96 2.79 25.85
CA GLU A 117 -18.60 4.09 25.69
C GLU A 117 -20.08 3.90 25.33
N PRO A 118 -21.01 4.18 26.25
CA PRO A 118 -22.44 4.09 25.99
C PRO A 118 -22.84 4.96 24.76
N GLY A 119 -23.52 4.36 23.80
CA GLY A 119 -23.91 4.99 22.55
C GLY A 119 -22.91 4.84 21.41
N ALA A 120 -21.73 4.23 21.64
CA ALA A 120 -20.69 4.05 20.63
C ALA A 120 -21.11 3.10 19.49
N ALA A 121 -21.97 2.12 19.75
CA ALA A 121 -22.51 1.26 18.71
C ALA A 121 -23.28 2.05 17.64
N LYS A 122 -24.17 2.96 18.09
CA LYS A 122 -24.93 3.84 17.19
C LYS A 122 -24.03 4.88 16.50
N ALA A 123 -23.03 5.39 17.22
CA ALA A 123 -22.04 6.31 16.66
C ALA A 123 -21.20 5.62 15.55
N LEU A 124 -20.85 4.34 15.76
CA LEU A 124 -20.14 3.54 14.75
C LEU A 124 -20.98 3.38 13.48
N ASP A 125 -22.29 3.10 13.60
CA ASP A 125 -23.17 2.99 12.42
C ASP A 125 -23.18 4.29 11.61
N ALA A 126 -23.34 5.43 12.28
CA ALA A 126 -23.34 6.74 11.60
C ALA A 126 -21.98 7.06 10.96
N PHE A 127 -20.88 6.78 11.67
CA PHE A 127 -19.52 6.94 11.15
C PHE A 127 -19.27 6.05 9.93
N MET A 128 -19.71 4.78 9.97
CA MET A 128 -19.54 3.83 8.85
C MET A 128 -20.39 4.19 7.64
N GLU A 129 -21.58 4.77 7.81
CA GLU A 129 -22.40 5.23 6.68
C GLU A 129 -21.70 6.37 5.91
N GLU A 130 -21.11 7.33 6.63
CA GLU A 130 -20.30 8.38 6.00
C GLU A 130 -19.04 7.82 5.35
N ALA A 131 -18.34 6.90 6.03
CA ALA A 131 -17.12 6.26 5.53
C ALA A 131 -17.39 5.42 4.28
N LYS A 132 -18.54 4.72 4.20
CA LYS A 132 -19.00 4.00 3.02
C LYS A 132 -19.13 4.92 1.82
N TYR A 133 -19.85 6.04 1.97
CA TYR A 133 -19.99 7.00 0.89
C TYR A 133 -18.63 7.51 0.38
N LYS A 134 -17.72 7.84 1.31
CA LYS A 134 -16.36 8.28 0.98
C LYS A 134 -15.57 7.19 0.25
N TYR A 135 -15.74 5.92 0.62
CA TYR A 135 -15.12 4.78 -0.05
C TYR A 135 -15.66 4.60 -1.47
N GLU A 136 -16.98 4.59 -1.65
CA GLU A 136 -17.62 4.41 -2.96
C GLU A 136 -17.26 5.54 -3.95
N VAL A 137 -17.15 6.77 -3.46
CA VAL A 137 -16.74 7.91 -4.30
C VAL A 137 -15.22 7.95 -4.48
N GLY A 138 -14.45 7.84 -3.40
CA GLY A 138 -12.99 7.94 -3.44
C GLY A 138 -12.35 6.82 -4.24
N VAL A 139 -12.57 5.57 -3.82
CA VAL A 139 -11.99 4.37 -4.45
C VAL A 139 -12.76 3.96 -5.71
N GLY A 140 -14.08 4.14 -5.72
CA GLY A 140 -14.90 3.74 -6.86
C GLY A 140 -14.82 4.68 -8.07
N LYS A 141 -14.60 5.99 -7.86
CA LYS A 141 -14.63 7.00 -8.93
C LYS A 141 -13.35 7.84 -9.00
N LEU A 142 -12.95 8.50 -7.91
CA LEU A 142 -11.92 9.55 -7.97
C LEU A 142 -10.51 9.00 -8.25
N VAL A 143 -10.16 7.84 -7.69
CA VAL A 143 -8.84 7.21 -7.87
C VAL A 143 -8.54 6.84 -9.33
N HIS A 144 -9.56 6.67 -10.16
CA HIS A 144 -9.42 6.32 -11.57
C HIS A 144 -9.24 7.53 -12.50
N LYS A 145 -9.32 8.75 -11.96
CA LYS A 145 -9.15 9.97 -12.76
C LYS A 145 -7.66 10.31 -12.89
N PRO A 146 -7.18 10.71 -14.08
CA PRO A 146 -5.76 11.01 -14.30
C PRO A 146 -5.21 12.14 -13.44
N GLY A 147 -6.06 13.07 -12.97
CA GLY A 147 -5.65 14.21 -12.15
C GLY A 147 -4.83 15.27 -12.90
N GLN A 148 -4.97 15.35 -14.22
CA GLN A 148 -4.25 16.32 -15.07
C GLN A 148 -4.92 17.69 -15.08
N SER A 149 -6.22 17.77 -14.76
CA SER A 149 -6.99 19.01 -14.74
C SER A 149 -8.03 19.00 -13.63
N LEU A 150 -8.25 20.16 -13.01
CA LEU A 150 -9.33 20.36 -12.05
C LEU A 150 -10.72 20.12 -12.69
N PHE A 151 -10.85 20.33 -14.01
CA PHE A 151 -12.09 20.10 -14.73
C PHE A 151 -12.53 18.64 -14.73
N GLU A 152 -11.61 17.68 -14.54
CA GLU A 152 -11.94 16.25 -14.43
C GLU A 152 -12.79 15.94 -13.19
N PHE A 153 -12.75 16.82 -12.18
CA PHE A 153 -13.48 16.67 -10.92
C PHE A 153 -14.83 17.45 -10.93
N ILE A 154 -15.15 18.18 -12.02
CA ILE A 154 -16.40 18.92 -12.19
C ILE A 154 -17.48 17.96 -12.73
N GLU A 155 -17.86 16.99 -11.90
CA GLU A 155 -19.10 16.22 -12.09
C GLU A 155 -20.10 16.61 -11.01
N TRP A 156 -21.39 16.70 -11.36
CA TRP A 156 -22.43 17.08 -10.40
C TRP A 156 -22.44 16.22 -9.14
N ASP A 157 -22.12 14.92 -9.27
CA ASP A 157 -22.02 14.01 -8.13
C ASP A 157 -20.79 14.31 -7.25
N VAL A 158 -19.68 14.75 -7.85
CA VAL A 158 -18.47 15.16 -7.12
C VAL A 158 -18.70 16.51 -6.45
N ILE A 159 -19.33 17.47 -7.12
CA ILE A 159 -19.64 18.80 -6.56
C ILE A 159 -20.61 18.67 -5.37
N LYS A 160 -21.68 17.88 -5.50
CA LYS A 160 -22.59 17.55 -4.39
C LYS A 160 -21.87 16.75 -3.30
N GLY A 161 -20.88 15.94 -3.67
CA GLY A 161 -20.08 15.12 -2.80
C GLY A 161 -19.00 15.88 -2.04
N VAL A 162 -18.47 16.99 -2.56
CA VAL A 162 -17.38 17.77 -1.92
C VAL A 162 -17.72 18.11 -0.47
N PHE A 163 -18.97 18.53 -0.19
CA PHE A 163 -19.41 18.80 1.17
C PHE A 163 -19.61 17.54 2.02
N LYS A 164 -19.96 16.40 1.42
CA LYS A 164 -20.10 15.10 2.11
C LYS A 164 -18.79 14.34 2.25
N LEU A 165 -17.76 14.71 1.47
CA LEU A 165 -16.44 14.08 1.52
C LEU A 165 -15.57 14.62 2.66
N ASP A 166 -16.00 15.67 3.35
CA ASP A 166 -15.27 16.27 4.50
C ASP A 166 -13.79 16.57 4.22
N ILE A 167 -13.46 16.99 2.99
CA ILE A 167 -12.07 17.28 2.59
C ILE A 167 -11.44 18.44 3.35
N PHE A 168 -12.24 19.34 3.90
CA PHE A 168 -11.80 20.50 4.69
C PHE A 168 -11.81 20.24 6.21
N LYS A 169 -12.38 19.11 6.68
CA LYS A 169 -12.38 18.69 8.07
C LYS A 169 -11.24 17.69 8.27
N ASN A 170 -10.48 17.83 9.33
CA ASN A 170 -9.44 16.84 9.60
C ASN A 170 -9.98 15.58 10.29
N MET A 171 -9.26 14.47 10.16
CA MET A 171 -9.65 13.15 10.66
C MET A 171 -9.84 13.17 12.19
N LYS A 172 -8.93 13.79 12.94
CA LYS A 172 -9.00 13.87 14.41
C LYS A 172 -10.30 14.53 14.90
N LYS A 173 -10.67 15.69 14.32
CA LYS A 173 -11.93 16.37 14.66
C LYS A 173 -13.14 15.58 14.20
N HIS A 174 -13.03 14.86 13.09
CA HIS A 174 -14.10 14.02 12.58
C HIS A 174 -14.38 12.85 13.54
N VAL A 175 -13.36 12.12 13.94
CA VAL A 175 -13.46 11.01 14.91
C VAL A 175 -13.98 11.49 16.25
N ALA A 176 -13.46 12.60 16.79
CA ALA A 176 -13.91 13.19 18.06
C ALA A 176 -15.38 13.67 18.05
N HIS A 177 -15.98 13.88 16.88
CA HIS A 177 -17.40 14.17 16.75
C HIS A 177 -18.28 12.94 17.10
N PHE A 178 -17.81 11.74 16.77
CA PHE A 178 -18.55 10.49 16.98
C PHE A 178 -18.20 9.80 18.30
N PHE A 179 -16.92 9.83 18.70
CA PHE A 179 -16.41 9.08 19.83
C PHE A 179 -15.67 9.98 20.81
N LYS A 180 -15.82 9.67 22.12
CA LYS A 180 -15.19 10.43 23.22
C LYS A 180 -14.08 9.64 23.89
N HIS A 181 -14.20 8.30 23.93
CA HIS A 181 -13.23 7.44 24.58
C HIS A 181 -11.91 7.43 23.82
N PRO A 182 -10.75 7.70 24.46
CA PRO A 182 -9.47 7.89 23.78
C PRO A 182 -9.02 6.65 22.99
N TYR A 183 -9.27 5.44 23.51
CA TYR A 183 -8.90 4.22 22.81
C TYR A 183 -9.72 4.00 21.54
N ILE A 184 -11.03 4.32 21.57
CA ILE A 184 -11.86 4.27 20.36
C ILE A 184 -11.36 5.29 19.35
N GLN A 185 -11.02 6.51 19.79
CA GLN A 185 -10.45 7.53 18.90
C GLN A 185 -9.16 7.03 18.26
N SER A 186 -8.22 6.49 19.04
CA SER A 186 -6.97 5.94 18.51
C SER A 186 -7.20 4.83 17.47
N ILE A 187 -8.17 3.92 17.71
CA ILE A 187 -8.52 2.86 16.76
C ILE A 187 -9.13 3.43 15.47
N MET A 188 -9.95 4.48 15.56
CA MET A 188 -10.54 5.10 14.38
C MET A 188 -9.55 6.01 13.62
N GLU A 189 -8.52 6.50 14.29
CA GLU A 189 -7.49 7.38 13.71
C GLU A 189 -6.32 6.61 13.08
N PHE A 190 -5.95 5.42 13.61
CA PHE A 190 -4.73 4.75 13.17
C PHE A 190 -4.66 4.41 11.68
N PRO A 191 -5.75 4.12 10.94
CA PRO A 191 -5.62 3.80 9.53
C PRO A 191 -4.96 4.89 8.69
N VAL A 192 -5.06 6.17 9.11
CA VAL A 192 -4.40 7.26 8.38
C VAL A 192 -2.88 7.29 8.59
N LEU A 193 -2.35 6.63 9.61
CA LEU A 193 -0.91 6.51 9.83
C LEU A 193 -0.23 5.72 8.68
N PHE A 194 -0.96 4.80 8.03
CA PHE A 194 -0.46 4.10 6.84
C PHE A 194 -0.26 5.02 5.62
N LEU A 195 -0.87 6.21 5.63
CA LEU A 195 -0.61 7.24 4.61
C LEU A 195 0.68 8.02 4.89
N GLY A 196 1.31 7.77 6.04
CA GLY A 196 2.45 8.55 6.49
C GLY A 196 2.07 9.98 6.88
N ALA A 197 0.92 10.18 7.54
CA ALA A 197 0.42 11.48 7.97
C ALA A 197 -0.30 11.38 9.32
N LEU A 198 -0.38 12.50 10.04
CA LEU A 198 -1.09 12.58 11.31
C LEU A 198 -2.59 12.85 11.11
N PRO A 199 -3.48 12.36 12.02
CA PRO A 199 -4.92 12.58 11.94
C PRO A 199 -5.34 14.06 11.89
N GLU A 200 -4.61 14.95 12.56
CA GLU A 200 -4.84 16.39 12.54
C GLU A 200 -4.49 17.07 11.20
N HIS A 201 -3.66 16.44 10.39
CA HIS A 201 -3.23 16.97 9.08
C HIS A 201 -3.85 16.20 7.91
N THR A 202 -4.63 15.15 8.19
CA THR A 202 -5.27 14.30 7.17
C THR A 202 -6.74 14.67 7.02
N PRO A 203 -7.25 14.89 5.79
CA PRO A 203 -8.68 15.10 5.56
C PRO A 203 -9.55 13.95 6.06
N ALA A 204 -10.73 14.27 6.59
CA ALA A 204 -11.69 13.27 7.05
C ALA A 204 -12.26 12.38 5.92
N LEU A 205 -12.01 12.72 4.66
CA LEU A 205 -12.20 11.84 3.53
C LEU A 205 -11.58 10.45 3.77
N TYR A 206 -10.41 10.42 4.43
CA TYR A 206 -9.67 9.17 4.66
C TYR A 206 -10.29 8.25 5.70
N SER A 207 -11.43 8.62 6.32
CA SER A 207 -12.28 7.65 7.05
C SER A 207 -12.78 6.50 6.16
N LEU A 208 -12.68 6.66 4.81
CA LEU A 208 -12.88 5.56 3.87
C LEU A 208 -12.02 4.32 4.19
N MET A 209 -10.84 4.51 4.81
CA MET A 209 -9.98 3.39 5.23
C MET A 209 -10.58 2.60 6.39
N ASN A 210 -11.34 3.26 7.28
CA ASN A 210 -12.08 2.55 8.32
C ASN A 210 -13.19 1.67 7.72
N TYR A 211 -13.84 2.13 6.64
CA TYR A 211 -14.80 1.29 5.92
C TYR A 211 -14.11 0.09 5.27
N ALA A 212 -12.95 0.30 4.66
CA ALA A 212 -12.15 -0.76 4.07
C ALA A 212 -11.72 -1.81 5.12
N ASP A 213 -11.31 -1.38 6.31
CA ASP A 213 -10.94 -2.25 7.42
C ASP A 213 -12.17 -2.97 8.01
N ILE A 214 -13.12 -2.21 8.56
CA ILE A 214 -14.20 -2.75 9.40
C ILE A 214 -15.24 -3.50 8.56
N LYS A 215 -15.65 -2.96 7.41
CA LYS A 215 -16.68 -3.58 6.54
C LYS A 215 -16.06 -4.44 5.44
N GLY A 216 -14.97 -3.98 4.82
CA GLY A 216 -14.23 -4.74 3.80
C GLY A 216 -13.40 -5.88 4.39
N GLY A 217 -12.90 -5.66 5.58
CA GLY A 217 -12.19 -6.65 6.37
C GLY A 217 -10.67 -6.65 6.21
N THR A 218 -10.01 -7.18 7.23
CA THR A 218 -8.58 -7.46 7.23
C THR A 218 -8.35 -8.91 6.86
N TRP A 219 -7.56 -9.13 5.82
CA TRP A 219 -7.32 -10.43 5.22
C TRP A 219 -5.81 -10.75 5.18
N TYR A 220 -5.51 -12.00 4.95
CA TYR A 220 -4.15 -12.46 4.71
C TYR A 220 -4.14 -13.39 3.49
N PRO A 221 -3.33 -13.13 2.45
CA PRO A 221 -3.13 -14.06 1.35
C PRO A 221 -2.22 -15.20 1.80
N GLU A 222 -2.66 -16.42 1.66
CA GLU A 222 -1.86 -17.60 2.02
C GLU A 222 -0.51 -17.57 1.30
N LYS A 223 0.54 -17.97 2.01
CA LYS A 223 1.96 -17.92 1.63
C LYS A 223 2.58 -16.50 1.61
N GLY A 224 1.88 -15.51 2.20
CA GLY A 224 2.39 -14.15 2.35
C GLY A 224 1.87 -13.15 1.32
N MET A 225 2.11 -11.88 1.59
CA MET A 225 1.68 -10.75 0.74
C MET A 225 2.27 -10.82 -0.67
N TYR A 226 3.44 -11.45 -0.82
CA TYR A 226 4.06 -11.64 -2.13
C TYR A 226 3.19 -12.47 -3.11
N SER A 227 2.24 -13.26 -2.61
CA SER A 227 1.29 -14.00 -3.45
C SER A 227 0.48 -13.09 -4.38
N ILE A 228 0.24 -11.84 -3.98
CA ILE A 228 -0.42 -10.84 -4.82
C ILE A 228 0.48 -10.49 -6.03
N VAL A 229 1.76 -10.24 -5.75
CA VAL A 229 2.77 -9.91 -6.78
C VAL A 229 2.91 -11.07 -7.77
N ASP A 230 3.01 -12.30 -7.26
CA ASP A 230 3.12 -13.52 -8.07
C ASP A 230 1.88 -13.70 -8.95
N GLY A 231 0.67 -13.48 -8.40
CA GLY A 231 -0.57 -13.51 -9.17
C GLY A 231 -0.59 -12.46 -10.30
N MET A 232 -0.23 -11.22 -10.01
CA MET A 232 -0.16 -10.16 -11.04
C MET A 232 0.95 -10.42 -12.07
N TYR A 233 2.08 -10.97 -11.66
CA TYR A 233 3.16 -11.40 -12.55
C TYR A 233 2.70 -12.50 -13.51
N LYS A 234 1.98 -13.52 -12.99
CA LYS A 234 1.40 -14.59 -13.82
C LYS A 234 0.42 -14.05 -14.85
N VAL A 235 -0.46 -13.12 -14.46
CA VAL A 235 -1.35 -12.43 -15.40
C VAL A 235 -0.53 -11.72 -16.49
N ALA A 236 0.53 -11.01 -16.13
CA ALA A 236 1.37 -10.33 -17.12
C ALA A 236 2.02 -11.31 -18.11
N ILE A 237 2.53 -12.44 -17.63
CA ILE A 237 3.07 -13.53 -18.48
C ILE A 237 1.99 -14.10 -19.41
N GLU A 238 0.78 -14.36 -18.88
CA GLU A 238 -0.36 -14.85 -19.67
C GLU A 238 -0.78 -13.88 -20.79
N GLN A 239 -0.57 -12.56 -20.58
CA GLN A 239 -0.77 -11.54 -21.61
C GLN A 239 0.41 -11.41 -22.60
N GLY A 240 1.50 -12.16 -22.42
CA GLY A 240 2.66 -12.14 -23.31
C GLY A 240 3.73 -11.11 -22.95
N VAL A 241 3.70 -10.53 -21.73
CA VAL A 241 4.73 -9.59 -21.26
C VAL A 241 6.07 -10.31 -21.08
N GLN A 242 7.14 -9.69 -21.59
CA GLN A 242 8.51 -10.16 -21.39
C GLN A 242 9.17 -9.45 -20.21
N PHE A 243 9.94 -10.17 -19.40
CA PHE A 243 10.64 -9.62 -18.23
C PHE A 243 12.16 -9.79 -18.39
N LYS A 244 12.90 -8.74 -17.98
CA LYS A 244 14.35 -8.70 -17.86
C LYS A 244 14.71 -8.39 -16.41
N PHE A 245 15.00 -9.42 -15.64
CA PHE A 245 15.39 -9.29 -14.23
C PHE A 245 16.90 -9.12 -14.05
N GLY A 246 17.31 -8.56 -12.90
CA GLY A 246 18.71 -8.30 -12.58
C GLY A 246 19.34 -7.19 -13.45
N GLU A 247 18.52 -6.41 -14.13
CA GLU A 247 18.94 -5.41 -15.09
C GLU A 247 18.43 -4.02 -14.69
N GLN A 248 19.35 -3.10 -14.44
CA GLN A 248 19.04 -1.75 -13.98
C GLN A 248 19.06 -0.77 -15.15
N VAL A 249 17.97 -0.04 -15.36
CA VAL A 249 17.95 1.13 -16.25
C VAL A 249 18.82 2.22 -15.65
N ARG A 250 19.77 2.75 -16.43
CA ARG A 250 20.72 3.78 -16.01
C ARG A 250 20.42 5.14 -16.61
N ASN A 251 19.86 5.17 -17.80
CA ASN A 251 19.56 6.40 -18.52
C ASN A 251 18.42 6.19 -19.53
N ILE A 252 17.61 7.24 -19.73
CA ILE A 252 16.62 7.35 -20.80
C ILE A 252 17.22 8.28 -21.87
N ASN A 253 17.54 7.73 -23.03
CA ASN A 253 18.16 8.48 -24.12
C ASN A 253 17.09 9.24 -24.89
N VAL A 254 17.20 10.57 -24.90
CA VAL A 254 16.28 11.47 -25.60
C VAL A 254 16.98 12.09 -26.80
N VAL A 255 16.38 11.93 -28.00
CA VAL A 255 16.86 12.48 -29.24
C VAL A 255 15.80 13.42 -29.82
N ASN A 256 16.16 14.67 -30.05
CA ASN A 256 15.25 15.70 -30.56
C ASN A 256 13.93 15.82 -29.73
N GLY A 257 14.05 15.77 -28.40
CA GLY A 257 12.89 15.89 -27.48
C GLY A 257 12.03 14.62 -27.37
N VAL A 258 12.42 13.50 -27.99
CA VAL A 258 11.69 12.23 -27.96
C VAL A 258 12.55 11.16 -27.31
N ALA A 259 12.03 10.48 -26.27
CA ALA A 259 12.68 9.32 -25.69
C ALA A 259 12.72 8.18 -26.72
N LYS A 260 13.91 7.63 -27.01
CA LYS A 260 14.15 6.65 -28.06
C LYS A 260 14.65 5.31 -27.57
N SER A 261 15.47 5.32 -26.52
CA SER A 261 16.06 4.11 -25.97
C SER A 261 16.35 4.26 -24.48
N VAL A 262 16.64 3.17 -23.81
CA VAL A 262 17.23 3.16 -22.48
C VAL A 262 18.56 2.44 -22.50
N SER A 263 19.52 2.95 -21.72
CA SER A 263 20.76 2.25 -21.41
C SER A 263 20.59 1.49 -20.11
N THR A 264 20.98 0.25 -20.06
CA THR A 264 20.85 -0.63 -18.91
C THR A 264 22.20 -1.21 -18.48
N LEU A 265 22.27 -1.66 -17.24
CA LEU A 265 23.40 -2.38 -16.68
C LEU A 265 22.92 -3.66 -16.00
N LYS A 266 23.41 -4.81 -16.44
CA LYS A 266 23.17 -6.09 -15.79
C LYS A 266 24.11 -6.24 -14.60
N LYS A 267 23.56 -6.23 -13.40
CA LYS A 267 24.34 -6.14 -12.15
C LYS A 267 25.37 -7.26 -11.95
N LEU A 268 25.04 -8.49 -12.35
CA LEU A 268 25.92 -9.65 -12.15
C LEU A 268 27.12 -9.70 -13.11
N THR A 269 26.94 -9.22 -14.34
CA THR A 269 27.95 -9.35 -15.41
C THR A 269 28.58 -8.02 -15.80
N ASN A 270 28.09 -6.90 -15.27
CA ASN A 270 28.43 -5.55 -15.71
C ASN A 270 28.21 -5.31 -17.23
N GLU A 271 27.40 -6.16 -17.88
CA GLU A 271 27.04 -6.04 -19.28
C GLU A 271 26.13 -4.82 -19.46
N GLN A 272 26.48 -3.94 -20.39
CA GLN A 272 25.64 -2.82 -20.80
C GLN A 272 24.84 -3.20 -22.03
N LYS A 273 23.56 -2.80 -22.06
CA LYS A 273 22.65 -2.98 -23.20
C LYS A 273 21.87 -1.72 -23.48
N GLU A 274 21.43 -1.61 -24.72
CA GLU A 274 20.50 -0.56 -25.12
C GLU A 274 19.23 -1.20 -25.68
N TYR A 275 18.06 -0.70 -25.23
CA TYR A 275 16.76 -1.15 -25.70
C TYR A 275 16.03 0.02 -26.34
N GLN A 276 15.58 -0.18 -27.56
CA GLN A 276 14.73 0.76 -28.29
C GLN A 276 13.27 0.47 -27.99
N PHE A 277 12.42 1.47 -28.14
CA PHE A 277 10.97 1.39 -27.91
C PHE A 277 10.24 2.49 -28.69
N ASP A 278 8.92 2.32 -28.86
CA ASP A 278 8.02 3.36 -29.33
C ASP A 278 7.43 4.16 -28.17
N VAL A 279 7.20 3.48 -27.00
CA VAL A 279 6.63 4.06 -25.80
C VAL A 279 7.41 3.57 -24.58
N ILE A 280 7.65 4.47 -23.64
CA ILE A 280 8.23 4.14 -22.34
C ILE A 280 7.27 4.47 -21.21
N VAL A 281 7.19 3.57 -20.20
CA VAL A 281 6.43 3.76 -18.97
C VAL A 281 7.38 3.71 -17.79
N GLY A 282 7.52 4.82 -17.08
CA GLY A 282 8.27 4.89 -15.84
C GLY A 282 7.41 4.44 -14.67
N ALA A 283 7.54 3.21 -14.21
CA ALA A 283 6.79 2.63 -13.10
C ALA A 283 7.62 2.46 -11.81
N GLY A 284 8.81 3.04 -11.79
CA GLY A 284 9.65 3.15 -10.59
C GLY A 284 9.32 4.40 -9.76
N ASP A 285 10.18 4.69 -8.79
CA ASP A 285 10.08 5.93 -8.01
C ASP A 285 10.17 7.16 -8.90
N TYR A 286 9.18 8.06 -8.79
CA TYR A 286 9.05 9.19 -9.70
C TYR A 286 10.24 10.17 -9.60
N HIS A 287 10.67 10.47 -8.37
CA HIS A 287 11.83 11.32 -8.14
C HIS A 287 13.10 10.70 -8.76
N HIS A 288 13.30 9.39 -8.62
CA HIS A 288 14.43 8.68 -9.21
C HIS A 288 14.39 8.73 -10.74
N ILE A 289 13.24 8.49 -11.36
CA ILE A 289 13.09 8.54 -12.82
C ILE A 289 13.41 9.96 -13.34
N GLU A 290 12.82 10.98 -12.75
CA GLU A 290 13.03 12.37 -13.12
C GLU A 290 14.50 12.80 -12.95
N THR A 291 15.08 12.56 -11.76
CA THR A 291 16.37 13.15 -11.39
C THR A 291 17.59 12.30 -11.71
N LYS A 292 17.41 10.99 -11.94
CA LYS A 292 18.53 10.06 -12.16
C LYS A 292 18.54 9.40 -13.54
N LEU A 293 17.38 9.28 -14.21
CA LEU A 293 17.30 8.62 -15.50
C LEU A 293 17.13 9.60 -16.67
N LEU A 294 16.62 10.81 -16.43
CA LEU A 294 16.46 11.87 -17.43
C LEU A 294 17.56 12.92 -17.31
N ASP A 295 18.05 13.38 -18.46
CA ASP A 295 18.90 14.59 -18.54
C ASP A 295 18.12 15.79 -17.97
N ALA A 296 18.80 16.68 -17.23
CA ALA A 296 18.19 17.80 -16.51
C ALA A 296 17.28 18.69 -17.39
N ARG A 297 17.59 18.84 -18.68
CA ARG A 297 16.79 19.65 -19.64
C ARG A 297 15.42 19.03 -19.98
N TYR A 298 15.20 17.75 -19.64
CA TYR A 298 13.95 17.03 -19.90
C TYR A 298 13.16 16.74 -18.61
N GLN A 299 13.67 17.17 -17.47
CA GLN A 299 12.99 17.03 -16.19
C GLN A 299 11.82 18.02 -16.08
N SER A 300 10.69 17.57 -15.54
CA SER A 300 9.51 18.41 -15.33
C SER A 300 9.67 19.36 -14.14
N TYR A 301 10.51 18.99 -13.17
CA TYR A 301 10.68 19.72 -11.92
C TYR A 301 12.15 19.96 -11.60
N THR A 302 12.43 21.14 -11.02
CA THR A 302 13.78 21.52 -10.58
C THR A 302 14.13 20.88 -9.23
N SER A 303 15.45 20.84 -8.89
CA SER A 303 15.89 20.44 -7.53
C SER A 303 15.19 21.24 -6.44
N LYS A 304 15.02 22.55 -6.61
CA LYS A 304 14.31 23.43 -5.67
C LYS A 304 12.84 23.03 -5.43
N TYR A 305 12.19 22.44 -6.43
CA TYR A 305 10.84 21.88 -6.27
C TYR A 305 10.87 20.65 -5.36
N TRP A 306 11.81 19.73 -5.60
CA TRP A 306 11.95 18.50 -4.84
C TRP A 306 12.36 18.77 -3.38
N ASP A 307 13.28 19.71 -3.15
CA ASP A 307 13.75 20.10 -1.80
C ASP A 307 12.61 20.63 -0.91
N LYS A 308 11.53 21.16 -1.53
CA LYS A 308 10.35 21.65 -0.83
C LYS A 308 9.26 20.61 -0.63
N ARG A 309 9.39 19.41 -1.17
CA ARG A 309 8.39 18.35 -1.00
C ARG A 309 8.53 17.70 0.36
N LEU A 310 7.40 17.66 1.08
CA LEU A 310 7.33 16.88 2.30
C LEU A 310 7.40 15.40 1.93
N MET A 311 8.42 14.73 2.40
CA MET A 311 8.56 13.27 2.26
C MET A 311 7.76 12.58 3.36
N ALA A 312 7.19 11.41 3.03
CA ALA A 312 6.62 10.55 4.05
C ALA A 312 7.71 10.06 5.03
N PRO A 313 7.38 9.82 6.29
CA PRO A 313 8.34 9.29 7.25
C PRO A 313 8.87 7.94 6.79
N SER A 314 10.01 7.56 7.30
CA SER A 314 10.59 6.24 7.11
C SER A 314 10.19 5.30 8.25
N SER A 315 10.75 4.10 8.25
CA SER A 315 10.57 3.15 9.34
C SER A 315 11.80 2.27 9.49
N ILE A 316 12.05 1.84 10.71
CA ILE A 316 12.96 0.72 10.98
C ILE A 316 12.15 -0.57 10.87
N LEU A 317 12.67 -1.52 10.11
CA LEU A 317 12.06 -2.83 9.94
C LEU A 317 13.00 -3.90 10.49
N TYR A 318 12.47 -4.77 11.36
CA TYR A 318 13.15 -5.97 11.81
C TYR A 318 12.41 -7.19 11.31
N TYR A 319 13.15 -8.14 10.75
CA TYR A 319 12.66 -9.44 10.32
C TYR A 319 13.28 -10.46 11.27
N VAL A 320 12.48 -11.08 12.12
CA VAL A 320 12.95 -11.91 13.23
C VAL A 320 12.39 -13.31 13.14
N GLY A 321 13.26 -14.30 13.01
CA GLY A 321 12.91 -15.71 13.18
C GLY A 321 13.09 -16.10 14.65
N LEU A 322 12.01 -16.58 15.28
CA LEU A 322 12.03 -17.06 16.67
C LEU A 322 12.09 -18.58 16.70
N ASN A 323 12.94 -19.14 17.54
CA ASN A 323 13.09 -20.60 17.69
C ASN A 323 12.01 -21.25 18.57
N LYS A 324 10.89 -20.55 18.79
CA LYS A 324 9.73 -21.02 19.56
C LYS A 324 8.47 -20.36 19.05
N LYS A 325 7.30 -20.97 19.36
CA LYS A 325 6.00 -20.32 19.22
C LYS A 325 5.77 -19.33 20.36
N LEU A 326 5.13 -18.22 20.05
CA LEU A 326 4.66 -17.26 21.05
C LEU A 326 3.19 -17.52 21.38
N THR A 327 2.83 -17.42 22.66
CA THR A 327 1.44 -17.44 23.12
C THR A 327 0.92 -16.03 23.29
N GLY A 328 -0.37 -15.82 23.01
CA GLY A 328 -1.03 -14.56 23.27
C GLY A 328 -0.72 -13.43 22.27
N VAL A 329 -0.15 -13.76 21.11
CA VAL A 329 0.01 -12.82 19.98
C VAL A 329 -1.02 -13.10 18.90
N GLN A 330 -1.42 -12.08 18.15
CA GLN A 330 -2.28 -12.18 16.98
C GLN A 330 -1.46 -12.02 15.70
N HIS A 331 -2.06 -12.23 14.55
CA HIS A 331 -1.39 -11.95 13.27
C HIS A 331 -0.87 -10.52 13.21
N HIS A 332 -1.72 -9.54 13.55
CA HIS A 332 -1.37 -8.13 13.65
C HIS A 332 -1.49 -7.64 15.08
N ASN A 333 -0.47 -6.94 15.56
CA ASN A 333 -0.41 -6.37 16.89
C ASN A 333 0.06 -4.91 16.79
N LEU A 334 -0.76 -3.99 17.27
CA LEU A 334 -0.50 -2.57 17.31
C LEU A 334 -0.22 -2.16 18.75
N PHE A 335 0.85 -1.43 19.01
CA PHE A 335 1.24 -0.98 20.34
C PHE A 335 1.01 0.52 20.43
N PHE A 336 -0.06 0.90 21.12
CA PHE A 336 -0.56 2.27 21.30
C PHE A 336 -0.49 2.69 22.77
N ASP A 337 0.60 2.32 23.43
CA ASP A 337 0.91 2.66 24.81
C ASP A 337 1.54 4.05 24.98
N THR A 338 1.75 4.76 23.88
CA THR A 338 2.25 6.13 23.81
C THR A 338 1.28 7.03 23.02
N ASP A 339 1.27 8.33 23.30
CA ASP A 339 0.44 9.31 22.59
C ASP A 339 0.88 9.51 21.14
N PHE A 340 -0.05 9.39 20.19
CA PHE A 340 0.20 9.59 18.76
C PHE A 340 0.78 10.97 18.43
N GLY A 341 0.32 12.00 19.17
CA GLY A 341 0.77 13.36 18.93
C GLY A 341 2.21 13.60 19.34
N ILE A 342 2.70 12.94 20.40
CA ILE A 342 4.10 13.01 20.84
C ILE A 342 4.99 12.36 19.79
N HIS A 343 4.74 11.10 19.48
CA HIS A 343 5.49 10.37 18.45
C HIS A 343 5.42 11.06 17.09
N GLY A 344 4.24 11.54 16.69
CA GLY A 344 4.07 12.26 15.44
C GLY A 344 4.86 13.56 15.36
N LYS A 345 4.99 14.31 16.46
CA LYS A 345 5.86 15.52 16.50
C LYS A 345 7.32 15.16 16.31
N GLU A 346 7.78 14.05 16.90
CA GLU A 346 9.17 13.59 16.76
C GLU A 346 9.49 13.12 15.34
N ILE A 347 8.50 12.61 14.59
CA ILE A 347 8.72 12.15 13.20
C ILE A 347 8.55 13.29 12.19
N TYR A 348 7.53 14.15 12.37
CA TYR A 348 7.13 15.11 11.32
C TYR A 348 7.55 16.54 11.59
N ALA A 349 7.37 17.03 12.82
CA ALA A 349 7.56 18.45 13.13
C ALA A 349 9.00 18.79 13.54
N ASN A 350 9.60 17.95 14.37
CA ASN A 350 10.96 18.08 14.86
C ASN A 350 11.67 16.72 14.71
N PRO A 351 12.08 16.33 13.48
CA PRO A 351 12.62 15.00 13.21
C PRO A 351 13.74 14.62 14.17
N ALA A 352 13.49 13.59 14.96
CA ALA A 352 14.41 13.02 15.94
C ALA A 352 14.12 11.52 16.09
N TRP A 353 15.05 10.79 16.69
CA TRP A 353 14.75 9.41 17.09
C TRP A 353 13.66 9.42 18.17
N PRO A 354 12.53 8.71 17.94
CA PRO A 354 11.47 8.64 18.93
C PRO A 354 11.97 8.05 20.24
N LYS A 355 11.60 8.66 21.36
CA LYS A 355 12.00 8.17 22.69
C LYS A 355 11.16 6.97 23.10
N ASP A 356 9.85 7.08 22.92
CA ASP A 356 8.88 6.05 23.26
C ASP A 356 8.01 5.77 22.00
N PRO A 357 8.55 5.02 21.01
CA PRO A 357 7.88 4.86 19.73
C PRO A 357 6.65 3.96 19.83
N LEU A 358 5.58 4.37 19.17
CA LEU A 358 4.55 3.44 18.75
C LEU A 358 5.16 2.46 17.75
N PHE A 359 4.75 1.21 17.79
CA PHE A 359 5.25 0.22 16.85
C PHE A 359 4.17 -0.82 16.49
N TYR A 360 4.46 -1.54 15.44
CA TYR A 360 3.62 -2.60 14.93
C TYR A 360 4.42 -3.89 14.81
N ALA A 361 3.82 -5.01 15.25
CA ALA A 361 4.39 -6.34 15.09
C ALA A 361 3.40 -7.27 14.38
N SER A 362 3.87 -7.93 13.32
CA SER A 362 3.10 -8.96 12.60
C SER A 362 3.74 -10.32 12.80
N PHE A 363 2.89 -11.33 13.02
CA PHE A 363 3.30 -12.73 13.18
C PHE A 363 2.54 -13.60 12.16
N PRO A 364 2.91 -13.57 10.87
CA PRO A 364 2.20 -14.29 9.83
C PRO A 364 2.10 -15.80 10.09
N SER A 365 3.09 -16.39 10.74
CA SER A 365 3.10 -17.83 11.08
C SER A 365 2.07 -18.25 12.15
N VAL A 366 1.41 -17.30 12.83
CA VAL A 366 0.20 -17.57 13.64
C VAL A 366 -0.97 -18.01 12.75
N THR A 367 -1.04 -17.45 11.55
CA THR A 367 -2.14 -17.69 10.58
C THR A 367 -1.76 -18.73 9.55
N ASP A 368 -0.50 -18.75 9.11
CA ASP A 368 0.04 -19.58 8.04
C ASP A 368 1.32 -20.29 8.49
N PRO A 369 1.25 -21.58 8.79
CA PRO A 369 2.43 -22.32 9.25
C PRO A 369 3.49 -22.54 8.16
N THR A 370 3.19 -22.21 6.89
CA THR A 370 4.13 -22.42 5.78
C THR A 370 5.22 -21.35 5.69
N VAL A 371 5.07 -20.25 6.42
CA VAL A 371 6.02 -19.10 6.37
C VAL A 371 7.09 -19.13 7.49
N ALA A 372 7.10 -20.19 8.30
CA ALA A 372 8.11 -20.43 9.32
C ALA A 372 8.39 -21.94 9.50
N PRO A 373 9.56 -22.35 9.98
CA PRO A 373 9.81 -23.74 10.33
C PRO A 373 8.86 -24.25 11.43
N ALA A 374 8.60 -25.54 11.45
CA ALA A 374 7.70 -26.15 12.43
C ALA A 374 8.15 -25.84 13.89
N GLY A 375 7.20 -25.40 14.71
CA GLY A 375 7.45 -25.01 16.11
C GLY A 375 8.13 -23.63 16.29
N GLN A 376 8.33 -22.90 15.21
CA GLN A 376 8.96 -21.56 15.20
C GLN A 376 7.99 -20.49 14.77
N GLU A 377 8.35 -19.21 15.00
CA GLU A 377 7.54 -18.05 14.66
C GLU A 377 8.33 -17.04 13.85
N ASN A 378 7.76 -16.46 12.79
CA ASN A 378 8.33 -15.29 12.15
C ASN A 378 7.66 -14.01 12.69
N MET A 379 8.46 -12.98 12.86
CA MET A 379 7.99 -11.66 13.27
C MET A 379 8.51 -10.59 12.31
N PHE A 380 7.63 -9.72 11.89
CA PHE A 380 7.95 -8.46 11.24
C PHE A 380 7.63 -7.32 12.21
N LEU A 381 8.65 -6.56 12.59
CA LEU A 381 8.51 -5.42 13.49
C LEU A 381 8.76 -4.13 12.73
N LEU A 382 7.84 -3.18 12.84
CA LEU A 382 7.91 -1.87 12.21
C LEU A 382 7.84 -0.77 13.25
N ILE A 383 8.82 0.11 13.25
CA ILE A 383 8.89 1.32 14.09
C ILE A 383 8.96 2.52 13.15
N PRO A 384 7.94 3.40 13.10
CA PRO A 384 7.98 4.65 12.33
C PRO A 384 9.05 5.60 12.88
N ILE A 385 9.80 6.26 11.98
CA ILE A 385 10.87 7.20 12.34
C ILE A 385 10.88 8.43 11.42
#